data_a5f35ba64af06c511dd83015dbd091b1
#
_entry.id   a5f35ba64af06c511dd83015dbd091b1
#
_cell.length_a   1.000
_cell.length_b   1.000
_cell.length_c   1.000
_cell.angle_alpha   90.00
_cell.angle_beta   90.00
_cell.angle_gamma   90.00
#
_symmetry.space_group_name_H-M   'P 1'
#
loop_
_entity.id
_entity.type
_entity.pdbx_description
1 polymer ?
#
loop_
_entity_poly.entity_id
_entity_poly.type
_entity_poly.pdbx_seq_one_letter_code
_entity_poly.pdbx_strand_id
1 'polypeptide(L)'
;MPIRITASMRAEQAYAKLTSMETRSKNFMPVFEKARLALQLANAENFALGGLPSGGWKPLDPQYAAWKSINFPGRPPMVRTGRLFASLADLRGSPNSIRPTSATFGTDVEYAKFHQYGTTKMAKRKVIFEPIGFAKKTSEDLASWIAHGEVI
;
A
#
# COMPACT_ATOMS: atom_id res chain seq x y z
N MET A 1 8.01 -14.74 -54.41
CA MET A 1 8.86 -14.00 -53.46
C MET A 1 8.14 -13.19 -52.38
N PRO A 2 6.98 -13.54 -51.90
CA PRO A 2 6.32 -12.75 -50.85
C PRO A 2 6.80 -13.03 -49.40
N ILE A 3 7.59 -14.10 -49.20
CA ILE A 3 7.98 -14.55 -47.84
C ILE A 3 8.99 -13.61 -47.13
N ARG A 4 9.84 -12.92 -47.86
CA ARG A 4 10.85 -12.00 -47.29
C ARG A 4 10.23 -10.71 -46.69
N ILE A 5 9.15 -10.20 -47.28
CA ILE A 5 8.50 -8.96 -46.79
C ILE A 5 7.75 -9.21 -45.47
N THR A 6 7.10 -10.37 -45.35
CA THR A 6 6.37 -10.74 -44.16
C THR A 6 7.30 -10.99 -42.93
N ALA A 7 8.50 -11.55 -43.17
CA ALA A 7 9.48 -11.79 -42.10
C ALA A 7 10.11 -10.50 -41.59
N SER A 8 10.41 -9.52 -42.44
CA SER A 8 10.96 -8.23 -42.04
C SER A 8 9.94 -7.39 -41.27
N MET A 9 8.68 -7.35 -41.68
CA MET A 9 7.62 -6.66 -40.93
C MET A 9 7.40 -7.25 -39.52
N ARG A 10 7.47 -8.57 -39.38
CA ARG A 10 7.37 -9.21 -38.04
C ARG A 10 8.57 -8.90 -37.18
N ALA A 11 9.76 -8.81 -37.71
CA ALA A 11 10.97 -8.44 -36.98
C ALA A 11 10.92 -6.99 -36.49
N GLU A 12 10.47 -6.05 -37.30
CA GLU A 12 10.28 -4.65 -36.89
C GLU A 12 9.25 -4.51 -35.75
N GLN A 13 8.12 -5.20 -35.84
CA GLN A 13 7.10 -5.22 -34.81
C GLN A 13 7.63 -5.82 -33.48
N ALA A 14 8.36 -6.91 -33.56
CA ALA A 14 9.00 -7.53 -32.40
C ALA A 14 10.02 -6.60 -31.77
N TYR A 15 10.85 -5.94 -32.56
CA TYR A 15 11.84 -4.96 -32.08
C TYR A 15 11.16 -3.76 -31.38
N ALA A 16 10.13 -3.18 -32.00
CA ALA A 16 9.37 -2.09 -31.40
C ALA A 16 8.74 -2.49 -30.06
N LYS A 17 8.19 -3.71 -29.96
CA LYS A 17 7.65 -4.25 -28.72
C LYS A 17 8.72 -4.39 -27.63
N LEU A 18 9.87 -4.96 -27.97
CA LEU A 18 10.98 -5.12 -27.02
C LEU A 18 11.50 -3.75 -26.52
N THR A 19 11.65 -2.78 -27.40
CA THR A 19 12.06 -1.41 -27.03
C THR A 19 11.05 -0.75 -26.08
N SER A 20 9.76 -0.95 -26.33
CA SER A 20 8.71 -0.41 -25.44
C SER A 20 8.72 -1.09 -24.07
N MET A 21 8.95 -2.40 -24.01
CA MET A 21 9.10 -3.14 -22.75
C MET A 21 10.32 -2.67 -21.97
N GLU A 22 11.45 -2.47 -22.65
CA GLU A 22 12.67 -1.92 -22.04
C GLU A 22 12.42 -0.53 -21.44
N THR A 23 11.74 0.34 -22.18
CA THR A 23 11.39 1.68 -21.67
C THR A 23 10.52 1.61 -20.44
N ARG A 24 9.48 0.77 -20.45
CA ARG A 24 8.57 0.58 -19.30
C ARG A 24 9.26 -0.02 -18.08
N SER A 25 10.24 -0.91 -18.29
CA SER A 25 11.01 -1.51 -17.17
C SER A 25 11.87 -0.51 -16.40
N LYS A 26 12.05 0.71 -16.90
CA LYS A 26 12.77 1.79 -16.23
C LYS A 26 11.87 2.72 -15.40
N ASN A 27 10.54 2.54 -15.48
CA ASN A 27 9.60 3.40 -14.76
C ASN A 27 8.33 2.63 -14.33
N PHE A 28 8.25 2.27 -13.06
CA PHE A 28 7.13 1.58 -12.42
C PHE A 28 6.22 2.51 -11.61
N MET A 29 6.38 3.82 -11.72
CA MET A 29 5.57 4.77 -10.94
C MET A 29 4.05 4.53 -11.04
N PRO A 30 3.45 4.21 -12.21
CA PRO A 30 2.01 3.93 -12.28
C PRO A 30 1.58 2.73 -11.43
N VAL A 31 2.40 1.67 -11.38
CA VAL A 31 2.14 0.50 -10.54
C VAL A 31 2.27 0.85 -9.06
N PHE A 32 3.29 1.61 -8.67
CA PHE A 32 3.47 2.04 -7.29
C PHE A 32 2.38 2.99 -6.81
N GLU A 33 1.86 3.86 -7.68
CA GLU A 33 0.71 4.72 -7.35
C GLU A 33 -0.55 3.90 -7.08
N LYS A 34 -0.81 2.86 -7.87
CA LYS A 34 -1.91 1.93 -7.62
C LYS A 34 -1.71 1.17 -6.30
N ALA A 35 -0.50 0.67 -6.07
CA ALA A 35 -0.16 0.00 -4.81
C ALA A 35 -0.37 0.92 -3.59
N ARG A 36 0.01 2.20 -3.69
CA ARG A 36 -0.24 3.21 -2.66
C ARG A 36 -1.73 3.35 -2.36
N LEU A 37 -2.56 3.49 -3.39
CA LEU A 37 -4.01 3.60 -3.22
C LEU A 37 -4.61 2.36 -2.55
N ALA A 38 -4.17 1.18 -2.94
CA ALA A 38 -4.60 -0.08 -2.32
C ALA A 38 -4.24 -0.14 -0.83
N LEU A 39 -3.04 0.29 -0.45
CA LEU A 39 -2.60 0.35 0.95
C LEU A 39 -3.36 1.43 1.74
N GLN A 40 -3.63 2.59 1.16
CA GLN A 40 -4.45 3.64 1.79
C GLN A 40 -5.84 3.12 2.14
N LEU A 41 -6.52 2.49 1.18
CA LEU A 41 -7.85 1.91 1.37
C LEU A 41 -7.83 0.82 2.44
N ALA A 42 -6.85 -0.10 2.37
CA ALA A 42 -6.73 -1.19 3.34
C ALA A 42 -6.47 -0.68 4.77
N ASN A 43 -5.62 0.32 4.93
CA ASN A 43 -5.37 0.93 6.24
C ASN A 43 -6.60 1.68 6.75
N ALA A 44 -7.29 2.44 5.90
CA ALA A 44 -8.52 3.14 6.27
C ALA A 44 -9.60 2.16 6.73
N GLU A 45 -9.80 1.06 5.99
CA GLU A 45 -10.71 -0.02 6.35
C GLU A 45 -10.31 -0.70 7.68
N ASN A 46 -9.02 -0.99 7.86
CA ASN A 46 -8.51 -1.57 9.10
C ASN A 46 -8.85 -0.70 10.33
N PHE A 47 -8.74 0.61 10.22
CA PHE A 47 -9.14 1.53 11.29
C PHE A 47 -10.67 1.59 11.46
N ALA A 48 -11.43 1.64 10.37
CA ALA A 48 -12.89 1.69 10.41
C ALA A 48 -13.51 0.44 11.06
N LEU A 49 -12.93 -0.73 10.81
CA LEU A 49 -13.40 -2.03 11.30
C LEU A 49 -12.71 -2.50 12.60
N GLY A 50 -12.04 -1.60 13.32
CA GLY A 50 -11.38 -1.94 14.60
C GLY A 50 -10.32 -3.03 14.48
N GLY A 51 -9.61 -3.05 13.36
CA GLY A 51 -8.53 -4.00 13.09
C GLY A 51 -8.98 -5.38 12.60
N LEU A 52 -10.26 -5.58 12.28
CA LEU A 52 -10.76 -6.87 11.78
C LEU A 52 -9.93 -7.43 10.61
N PRO A 53 -9.61 -6.65 9.55
CA PRO A 53 -8.79 -7.13 8.45
C PRO A 53 -7.41 -7.62 8.88
N SER A 54 -6.84 -7.06 9.94
CA SER A 54 -5.52 -7.43 10.48
C SER A 54 -5.55 -8.45 11.61
N GLY A 55 -6.71 -9.10 11.86
CA GLY A 55 -6.91 -10.11 12.90
C GLY A 55 -7.62 -9.62 14.16
N GLY A 56 -8.21 -8.43 14.12
CA GLY A 56 -8.93 -7.80 15.23
C GLY A 56 -8.01 -7.15 16.27
N TRP A 57 -8.39 -5.95 16.72
CA TRP A 57 -7.66 -5.28 17.81
C TRP A 57 -8.24 -5.67 19.17
N LYS A 58 -7.37 -6.00 20.11
CA LYS A 58 -7.80 -6.19 21.50
C LYS A 58 -8.47 -4.92 22.03
N PRO A 59 -9.53 -5.04 22.85
CA PRO A 59 -10.18 -3.90 23.50
C PRO A 59 -9.19 -2.98 24.21
N LEU A 60 -9.58 -1.73 24.38
CA LEU A 60 -8.84 -0.80 25.24
C LEU A 60 -8.99 -1.22 26.70
N ASP A 61 -7.99 -0.87 27.50
CA ASP A 61 -8.12 -0.97 28.95
C ASP A 61 -9.40 -0.23 29.41
N PRO A 62 -10.20 -0.82 30.34
CA PRO A 62 -11.49 -0.24 30.74
C PRO A 62 -11.39 1.19 31.28
N GLN A 63 -10.35 1.48 32.09
CA GLN A 63 -10.16 2.83 32.65
C GLN A 63 -9.80 3.83 31.54
N TYR A 64 -8.90 3.42 30.62
CA TYR A 64 -8.56 4.25 29.47
C TYR A 64 -9.75 4.43 28.51
N ALA A 65 -10.56 3.40 28.31
CA ALA A 65 -11.75 3.48 27.46
C ALA A 65 -12.77 4.49 28.03
N ALA A 66 -13.02 4.43 29.35
CA ALA A 66 -13.91 5.39 30.04
C ALA A 66 -13.37 6.83 29.93
N TRP A 67 -12.10 7.05 30.23
CA TRP A 67 -11.46 8.36 30.08
C TRP A 67 -11.55 8.88 28.62
N LYS A 68 -11.27 8.00 27.64
CA LYS A 68 -11.31 8.36 26.22
C LYS A 68 -12.71 8.74 25.76
N SER A 69 -13.76 8.04 26.22
CA SER A 69 -15.14 8.34 25.84
C SER A 69 -15.60 9.72 26.26
N ILE A 70 -15.08 10.20 27.40
CA ILE A 70 -15.37 11.56 27.94
C ILE A 70 -14.57 12.63 27.17
N ASN A 71 -13.25 12.40 26.97
CA ASN A 71 -12.34 13.41 26.44
C ASN A 71 -12.29 13.44 24.90
N PHE A 72 -12.65 12.34 24.24
CA PHE A 72 -12.65 12.17 22.78
C PHE A 72 -13.89 11.41 22.32
N PRO A 73 -15.10 11.97 22.51
CA PRO A 73 -16.36 11.28 22.20
C PRO A 73 -16.43 10.91 20.71
N GLY A 74 -16.97 9.73 20.43
CA GLY A 74 -17.16 9.23 19.06
C GLY A 74 -15.89 8.80 18.33
N ARG A 75 -14.71 8.87 18.95
CA ARG A 75 -13.46 8.44 18.31
C ARG A 75 -13.24 6.93 18.43
N PRO A 76 -12.98 6.21 17.32
CA PRO A 76 -12.68 4.77 17.32
C PRO A 76 -11.45 4.41 18.18
N PRO A 77 -11.26 3.14 18.57
CA PRO A 77 -10.23 2.72 19.52
C PRO A 77 -8.83 3.27 19.28
N MET A 78 -8.33 3.23 18.07
CA MET A 78 -6.96 3.67 17.71
C MET A 78 -6.89 5.11 17.21
N VAL A 79 -8.01 5.85 17.23
CA VAL A 79 -8.07 7.25 16.81
C VAL A 79 -8.32 8.13 18.05
N ARG A 80 -7.28 8.85 18.51
CA ARG A 80 -7.40 9.88 19.54
C ARG A 80 -7.39 11.27 18.90
N THR A 81 -6.24 11.69 18.40
CA THR A 81 -6.09 12.96 17.68
C THR A 81 -6.28 12.80 16.16
N GLY A 82 -6.20 11.58 15.66
CA GLY A 82 -6.24 11.27 14.23
C GLY A 82 -4.89 11.27 13.53
N ARG A 83 -3.79 11.71 14.19
CA ARG A 83 -2.47 11.82 13.56
C ARG A 83 -1.99 10.49 12.93
N LEU A 84 -2.06 9.38 13.67
CA LEU A 84 -1.65 8.07 13.18
C LEU A 84 -2.55 7.60 12.02
N PHE A 85 -3.87 7.75 12.17
CA PHE A 85 -4.82 7.42 11.12
C PHE A 85 -4.53 8.22 9.84
N ALA A 86 -4.40 9.54 9.95
CA ALA A 86 -4.14 10.40 8.81
C ALA A 86 -2.83 10.02 8.10
N SER A 87 -1.75 9.71 8.85
CA SER A 87 -0.47 9.33 8.24
C SER A 87 -0.53 8.02 7.45
N LEU A 88 -1.40 7.08 7.85
CA LEU A 88 -1.56 5.78 7.18
C LEU A 88 -2.67 5.78 6.11
N ALA A 89 -3.66 6.66 6.23
CA ALA A 89 -4.72 6.80 5.25
C ALA A 89 -4.32 7.68 4.06
N ASP A 90 -3.35 8.58 4.22
CA ASP A 90 -2.88 9.45 3.13
C ASP A 90 -1.62 8.90 2.44
N LEU A 91 -0.67 8.34 3.16
CA LEU A 91 0.61 7.81 2.66
C LEU A 91 1.35 8.79 1.72
N ARG A 92 1.28 10.09 2.04
CA ARG A 92 2.00 11.16 1.36
C ARG A 92 2.98 11.83 2.32
N GLY A 93 4.01 12.48 1.74
CA GLY A 93 5.07 13.07 2.54
C GLY A 93 5.98 12.01 3.20
N SER A 94 6.94 12.45 4.02
CA SER A 94 7.88 11.53 4.70
C SER A 94 7.15 10.57 5.64
N PRO A 95 7.51 9.27 5.68
CA PRO A 95 8.59 8.60 4.94
C PRO A 95 8.19 8.08 3.54
N ASN A 96 7.01 8.44 3.05
CA ASN A 96 6.46 7.89 1.81
C ASN A 96 7.12 8.51 0.59
N SER A 97 7.52 7.69 -0.37
CA SER A 97 8.12 8.11 -1.62
C SER A 97 7.85 7.13 -2.74
N ILE A 98 7.66 7.64 -3.95
CA ILE A 98 7.57 6.85 -5.18
C ILE A 98 8.63 7.38 -6.13
N ARG A 99 9.46 6.46 -6.62
CA ARG A 99 10.52 6.69 -7.61
C ARG A 99 10.32 5.73 -8.78
N PRO A 100 11.00 5.94 -9.92
CA PRO A 100 10.81 5.07 -11.09
C PRO A 100 10.98 3.57 -10.81
N THR A 101 11.90 3.18 -9.93
CA THR A 101 12.22 1.76 -9.66
C THR A 101 12.02 1.34 -8.21
N SER A 102 11.50 2.22 -7.36
CA SER A 102 11.27 1.90 -5.95
C SER A 102 10.14 2.72 -5.35
N ALA A 103 9.46 2.14 -4.36
CA ALA A 103 8.49 2.86 -3.54
C ALA A 103 8.67 2.51 -2.07
N THR A 104 8.43 3.46 -1.19
CA THR A 104 8.44 3.28 0.25
C THR A 104 7.15 3.83 0.82
N PHE A 105 6.47 3.04 1.67
CA PHE A 105 5.24 3.45 2.35
C PHE A 105 5.35 3.16 3.84
N GLY A 106 4.87 4.07 4.66
CA GLY A 106 4.93 3.93 6.12
C GLY A 106 4.41 5.15 6.86
N THR A 107 4.81 5.28 8.11
CA THR A 107 4.47 6.41 8.98
C THR A 107 5.68 6.85 9.79
N ASP A 108 5.83 8.15 9.99
CA ASP A 108 6.83 8.79 10.86
C ASP A 108 6.33 8.94 12.31
N VAL A 109 5.12 8.47 12.59
CA VAL A 109 4.54 8.57 13.94
C VAL A 109 5.26 7.62 14.88
N GLU A 110 6.09 8.14 15.77
CA GLU A 110 6.99 7.38 16.64
C GLU A 110 6.32 6.30 17.48
N TYR A 111 5.10 6.56 17.98
CA TYR A 111 4.36 5.60 18.79
C TYR A 111 3.66 4.50 17.97
N ALA A 112 3.64 4.58 16.64
CA ALA A 112 3.06 3.55 15.77
C ALA A 112 3.69 2.17 16.03
N LYS A 113 5.00 2.11 16.27
CA LYS A 113 5.73 0.87 16.58
C LYS A 113 5.20 0.15 17.82
N PHE A 114 4.79 0.90 18.86
CA PHE A 114 4.26 0.31 20.09
C PHE A 114 2.89 -0.33 19.86
N HIS A 115 2.09 0.23 18.98
CA HIS A 115 0.82 -0.39 18.58
C HIS A 115 1.07 -1.59 17.65
N GLN A 116 1.97 -1.43 16.67
CA GLN A 116 2.25 -2.48 15.68
C GLN A 116 2.78 -3.77 16.31
N TYR A 117 3.67 -3.64 17.29
CA TYR A 117 4.34 -4.79 17.89
C TYR A 117 3.86 -5.13 19.30
N GLY A 118 3.20 -4.19 19.98
CA GLY A 118 2.86 -4.28 21.38
C GLY A 118 4.06 -4.00 22.30
N THR A 119 3.80 -3.96 23.61
CA THR A 119 4.80 -3.86 24.67
C THR A 119 4.38 -4.76 25.84
N THR A 120 5.22 -4.87 26.88
CA THR A 120 4.84 -5.57 28.11
C THR A 120 3.59 -5.03 28.78
N LYS A 121 3.27 -3.75 28.57
CA LYS A 121 2.09 -3.04 29.16
C LYS A 121 0.98 -2.78 28.13
N MET A 122 1.23 -3.00 26.85
CA MET A 122 0.29 -2.62 25.79
C MET A 122 0.08 -3.75 24.81
N ALA A 123 -1.17 -4.14 24.62
CA ALA A 123 -1.53 -5.18 23.65
C ALA A 123 -1.17 -4.76 22.23
N LYS A 124 -0.66 -5.73 21.46
CA LYS A 124 -0.42 -5.58 20.02
C LYS A 124 -1.72 -5.24 19.29
N ARG A 125 -1.68 -4.20 18.46
CA ARG A 125 -2.75 -3.80 17.54
C ARG A 125 -2.12 -3.39 16.22
N LYS A 126 -2.18 -4.25 15.21
CA LYS A 126 -1.59 -3.98 13.90
C LYS A 126 -2.27 -2.77 13.27
N VAL A 127 -1.58 -1.64 13.21
CA VAL A 127 -2.06 -0.39 12.62
C VAL A 127 -1.61 -0.22 11.17
N ILE A 128 -0.45 -0.78 10.82
CA ILE A 128 0.02 -0.89 9.44
C ILE A 128 -0.43 -2.26 8.93
N PHE A 129 -1.29 -2.24 7.94
CA PHE A 129 -1.90 -3.45 7.40
C PHE A 129 -1.61 -3.59 5.90
N GLU A 130 -1.04 -4.72 5.55
CA GLU A 130 -0.87 -5.16 4.17
C GLU A 130 -1.93 -6.21 3.86
N PRO A 131 -2.82 -5.99 2.86
CA PRO A 131 -3.86 -6.94 2.50
C PRO A 131 -3.28 -8.28 2.04
N ILE A 132 -4.00 -9.36 2.31
CA ILE A 132 -3.64 -10.69 1.80
C ILE A 132 -3.57 -10.64 0.27
N GLY A 133 -2.47 -11.13 -0.29
CA GLY A 133 -2.25 -11.15 -1.73
C GLY A 133 -1.76 -9.82 -2.33
N PHE A 134 -1.53 -8.78 -1.53
CA PHE A 134 -1.03 -7.49 -2.01
C PHE A 134 0.27 -7.61 -2.81
N ALA A 135 1.26 -8.33 -2.28
CA ALA A 135 2.54 -8.53 -2.96
C ALA A 135 2.36 -9.29 -4.30
N LYS A 136 1.50 -10.32 -4.31
CA LYS A 136 1.17 -11.07 -5.54
C LYS A 136 0.52 -10.15 -6.57
N LYS A 137 -0.52 -9.41 -6.19
CA LYS A 137 -1.22 -8.47 -7.08
C LYS A 137 -0.27 -7.40 -7.63
N THR A 138 0.58 -6.83 -6.78
CA THR A 138 1.57 -5.84 -7.22
C THR A 138 2.56 -6.44 -8.21
N SER A 139 3.00 -7.70 -8.04
CA SER A 139 3.89 -8.36 -9.00
C SER A 139 3.20 -8.65 -10.35
N GLU A 140 1.91 -8.98 -10.34
CA GLU A 140 1.09 -9.13 -11.55
C GLU A 140 0.94 -7.79 -12.29
N ASP A 141 0.69 -6.71 -11.55
CA ASP A 141 0.62 -5.35 -12.11
C ASP A 141 1.97 -4.92 -12.72
N LEU A 142 3.11 -5.25 -12.08
CA LEU A 142 4.45 -5.00 -12.64
C LEU A 142 4.67 -5.76 -13.95
N ALA A 143 4.30 -7.03 -13.99
CA ALA A 143 4.44 -7.86 -15.20
C ALA A 143 3.55 -7.33 -16.33
N SER A 144 2.29 -6.99 -16.05
CA SER A 144 1.36 -6.40 -17.03
C SER A 144 1.87 -5.06 -17.56
N TRP A 145 2.37 -4.20 -16.67
CA TRP A 145 2.95 -2.92 -17.06
C TRP A 145 4.13 -3.07 -18.01
N ILE A 146 5.06 -3.98 -17.74
CA ILE A 146 6.18 -4.25 -18.63
C ILE A 146 5.68 -4.76 -19.99
N ALA A 147 4.81 -5.77 -19.98
CA ALA A 147 4.36 -6.46 -21.19
C ALA A 147 3.43 -5.60 -22.07
N HIS A 148 2.50 -4.89 -21.47
CA HIS A 148 1.38 -4.23 -22.14
C HIS A 148 1.33 -2.71 -21.95
N GLY A 149 1.96 -2.16 -20.89
CA GLY A 149 1.84 -0.77 -20.49
C GLY A 149 0.55 -0.48 -19.73
N GLU A 150 -0.07 -1.52 -19.17
CA GLU A 150 -1.34 -1.44 -18.43
C GLU A 150 -1.15 -1.94 -17.01
N VAL A 151 -1.83 -1.30 -16.06
CA VAL A 151 -1.91 -1.72 -14.66
C VAL A 151 -3.31 -2.32 -14.46
N ILE A 152 -3.40 -3.65 -14.22
CA ILE A 152 -4.64 -4.46 -14.20
C ILE A 152 -5.28 -4.54 -12.82
#